data_ceab12503304c9b2fc1a10bc4044eb92
#
_entry.id   ceab12503304c9b2fc1a10bc4044eb92
#
_cell.length_a   1.000
_cell.length_b   1.000
_cell.length_c   1.000
_cell.angle_alpha   90.00
_cell.angle_beta   90.00
_cell.angle_gamma   90.00
#
_symmetry.space_group_name_H-M   'P 1'
#
loop_
_entity.id
_entity.type
_entity.pdbx_description
1 polymer ?
#
loop_
_entity_poly.entity_id
_entity_poly.type
_entity_poly.pdbx_seq_one_letter_code
_entity_poly.pdbx_strand_id
1 'polypeptide(L)'
;MLGNTFYSSASYQSFWKGYWYYKNGNVLSWKKVNDYEYEGIVKSDNQKDQYNVTINLKKPRASKCNCPFAEGTYKVCKHMVALYFTVFPEEFVAFEKELEEERKLEEERIKQREIELKKREKELRKEINKWPKKKLVEYVLNDMLYSENDDEDYYSDECYW
;
A
#
# COMPACT_ATOMS: atom_id res chain seq x y z
N MET A 1 -4.10 -13.65 8.68
CA MET A 1 -2.65 -13.75 8.36
C MET A 1 -2.52 -14.76 7.25
N LEU A 2 -2.37 -14.30 6.00
CA LEU A 2 -2.01 -15.18 4.89
C LEU A 2 -0.61 -15.70 5.15
N GLY A 3 -0.49 -17.02 5.42
CA GLY A 3 0.80 -17.66 5.63
C GLY A 3 1.65 -17.49 4.39
N ASN A 4 2.93 -17.27 4.58
CA ASN A 4 4.08 -17.24 3.66
C ASN A 4 3.73 -17.34 2.16
N THR A 5 2.97 -16.37 1.65
CA THR A 5 2.55 -16.32 0.26
C THR A 5 3.71 -15.87 -0.60
N PHE A 6 3.80 -16.35 -1.84
CA PHE A 6 4.87 -16.01 -2.78
C PHE A 6 5.11 -14.48 -2.86
N TYR A 7 4.04 -13.71 -2.94
CA TYR A 7 4.09 -12.27 -3.09
C TYR A 7 4.57 -11.51 -1.84
N SER A 8 4.58 -12.12 -0.66
CA SER A 8 5.16 -11.50 0.54
C SER A 8 6.68 -11.28 0.42
N SER A 9 7.32 -11.97 -0.53
CA SER A 9 8.74 -11.78 -0.87
C SER A 9 8.98 -10.60 -1.82
N ALA A 10 7.94 -9.99 -2.38
CA ALA A 10 8.04 -8.81 -3.23
C ALA A 10 8.12 -7.53 -2.39
N SER A 11 8.77 -6.49 -2.92
CA SER A 11 8.64 -5.16 -2.34
C SER A 11 7.21 -4.63 -2.51
N TYR A 12 6.79 -3.71 -1.64
CA TYR A 12 5.49 -3.04 -1.73
C TYR A 12 5.17 -2.53 -3.15
N GLN A 13 6.13 -1.83 -3.76
CA GLN A 13 5.96 -1.32 -5.12
C GLN A 13 5.84 -2.43 -6.18
N SER A 14 6.64 -3.50 -6.06
CA SER A 14 6.59 -4.63 -6.99
C SER A 14 5.26 -5.38 -6.86
N PHE A 15 4.76 -5.54 -5.64
CA PHE A 15 3.48 -6.16 -5.36
C PHE A 15 2.33 -5.41 -6.03
N TRP A 16 2.16 -4.11 -5.74
CA TRP A 16 1.06 -3.33 -6.29
C TRP A 16 1.12 -3.16 -7.82
N LYS A 17 2.32 -3.02 -8.38
CA LYS A 17 2.49 -3.04 -9.83
C LYS A 17 2.11 -4.41 -10.41
N GLY A 18 2.46 -5.50 -9.75
CA GLY A 18 2.10 -6.86 -10.17
C GLY A 18 0.58 -7.13 -10.08
N TYR A 19 -0.06 -6.65 -9.01
CA TYR A 19 -1.51 -6.67 -8.85
C TYR A 19 -2.23 -6.03 -10.07
N TRP A 20 -1.80 -4.83 -10.47
CA TRP A 20 -2.37 -4.15 -11.63
C TRP A 20 -2.04 -4.85 -12.95
N TYR A 21 -0.86 -5.44 -13.09
CA TYR A 21 -0.50 -6.25 -14.26
C TYR A 21 -1.41 -7.46 -14.43
N TYR A 22 -1.77 -8.12 -13.35
CA TYR A 22 -2.75 -9.20 -13.36
C TYR A 22 -4.14 -8.69 -13.77
N LYS A 23 -4.64 -7.63 -13.14
CA LYS A 23 -5.95 -7.04 -13.45
C LYS A 23 -6.06 -6.57 -14.91
N ASN A 24 -4.98 -6.10 -15.49
CA ASN A 24 -4.94 -5.65 -16.87
C ASN A 24 -4.71 -6.80 -17.88
N GLY A 25 -4.62 -8.04 -17.42
CA GLY A 25 -4.43 -9.20 -18.31
C GLY A 25 -3.08 -9.21 -19.03
N ASN A 26 -2.02 -8.71 -18.39
CA ASN A 26 -0.70 -8.61 -19.00
C ASN A 26 0.03 -9.96 -19.11
N VAL A 27 -0.48 -11.02 -18.49
CA VAL A 27 0.07 -12.38 -18.62
C VAL A 27 -0.51 -13.03 -19.88
N LEU A 28 0.35 -13.27 -20.87
CA LEU A 28 -0.05 -13.76 -22.17
C LEU A 28 -0.23 -15.28 -22.22
N SER A 29 0.65 -15.99 -21.51
CA SER A 29 0.62 -17.46 -21.41
C SER A 29 1.36 -17.92 -20.19
N TRP A 30 1.01 -19.12 -19.73
CA TRP A 30 1.74 -19.79 -18.67
C TRP A 30 1.61 -21.30 -18.77
N LYS A 31 2.54 -22.03 -18.14
CA LYS A 31 2.53 -23.48 -18.01
C LYS A 31 3.10 -23.90 -16.66
N LYS A 32 2.63 -25.02 -16.15
CA LYS A 32 3.22 -25.70 -15.01
C LYS A 32 4.47 -26.48 -15.47
N VAL A 33 5.60 -26.24 -14.80
CA VAL A 33 6.85 -26.97 -15.05
C VAL A 33 6.93 -28.22 -14.13
N ASN A 34 6.64 -27.99 -12.84
CA ASN A 34 6.53 -29.04 -11.82
C ASN A 34 5.58 -28.56 -10.69
N ASP A 35 5.52 -29.28 -9.57
CA ASP A 35 4.57 -28.97 -8.49
C ASP A 35 4.78 -27.62 -7.79
N TYR A 36 5.91 -26.99 -7.97
CA TYR A 36 6.28 -25.72 -7.34
C TYR A 36 6.87 -24.70 -8.29
N GLU A 37 6.96 -25.02 -9.60
CA GLU A 37 7.50 -24.09 -10.60
C GLU A 37 6.53 -23.88 -11.75
N TYR A 38 6.37 -22.63 -12.14
CA TYR A 38 5.54 -22.19 -13.25
C TYR A 38 6.31 -21.20 -14.11
N GLU A 39 6.13 -21.31 -15.40
CA GLU A 39 6.70 -20.39 -16.40
C GLU A 39 5.60 -19.65 -17.11
N GLY A 40 5.88 -18.42 -17.50
CA GLY A 40 4.93 -17.62 -18.28
C GLY A 40 5.60 -16.49 -19.04
N ILE A 41 4.83 -15.90 -19.95
CA ILE A 41 5.19 -14.73 -20.73
C ILE A 41 4.31 -13.59 -20.26
N VAL A 42 4.94 -12.48 -19.82
CA VAL A 42 4.26 -11.29 -19.32
C VAL A 42 4.63 -10.10 -20.18
N LYS A 43 3.61 -9.39 -20.64
CA LYS A 43 3.74 -8.20 -21.48
C LYS A 43 4.04 -6.97 -20.62
N SER A 44 4.87 -6.07 -21.15
CA SER A 44 5.14 -4.78 -20.52
C SER A 44 3.97 -3.81 -20.66
N ASP A 45 3.91 -2.77 -19.83
CA ASP A 45 2.91 -1.68 -19.91
C ASP A 45 2.98 -0.94 -21.24
N ASN A 46 4.17 -0.76 -21.81
CA ASN A 46 4.36 -0.14 -23.12
C ASN A 46 3.90 -1.03 -24.29
N GLN A 47 3.46 -2.26 -23.96
CA GLN A 47 3.00 -3.29 -24.89
C GLN A 47 4.00 -3.74 -25.96
N LYS A 48 5.24 -3.25 -25.92
CA LYS A 48 6.29 -3.57 -26.90
C LYS A 48 7.16 -4.74 -26.46
N ASP A 49 7.45 -4.81 -25.14
CA ASP A 49 8.35 -5.80 -24.58
C ASP A 49 7.57 -6.96 -23.97
N GLN A 50 8.16 -8.14 -24.00
CA GLN A 50 7.65 -9.34 -23.35
C GLN A 50 8.76 -9.93 -22.49
N TYR A 51 8.39 -10.42 -21.30
CA TYR A 51 9.33 -10.96 -20.36
C TYR A 51 9.02 -12.42 -20.09
N ASN A 52 10.06 -13.25 -20.14
CA ASN A 52 10.01 -14.64 -19.71
C ASN A 52 10.14 -14.67 -18.19
N VAL A 53 9.18 -15.29 -17.54
CA VAL A 53 9.06 -15.33 -16.07
C VAL A 53 8.99 -16.76 -15.61
N THR A 54 9.79 -17.12 -14.62
CA THR A 54 9.70 -18.37 -13.89
C THR A 54 9.50 -18.09 -12.42
N ILE A 55 8.44 -18.63 -11.82
CA ILE A 55 8.19 -18.52 -10.36
C ILE A 55 8.45 -19.86 -9.68
N ASN A 56 9.07 -19.81 -8.49
CA ASN A 56 9.29 -20.98 -7.65
C ASN A 56 8.62 -20.75 -6.28
N LEU A 57 7.59 -21.53 -5.98
CA LEU A 57 6.76 -21.37 -4.78
C LEU A 57 7.50 -21.75 -3.49
N LYS A 58 8.43 -22.70 -3.55
CA LYS A 58 9.21 -23.13 -2.38
C LYS A 58 10.31 -22.12 -2.05
N LYS A 59 10.87 -21.48 -3.07
CA LYS A 59 11.97 -20.51 -2.94
C LYS A 59 11.67 -19.28 -3.80
N PRO A 60 10.81 -18.37 -3.36
CA PRO A 60 10.41 -17.20 -4.16
C PRO A 60 11.57 -16.38 -4.72
N ARG A 61 12.67 -16.27 -3.96
CA ARG A 61 13.89 -15.57 -4.40
C ARG A 61 14.70 -16.33 -5.46
N ALA A 62 14.39 -17.59 -5.74
CA ALA A 62 14.99 -18.36 -6.85
C ALA A 62 14.18 -18.19 -8.15
N SER A 63 13.07 -17.47 -8.11
CA SER A 63 12.29 -17.10 -9.29
C SER A 63 13.10 -16.20 -10.22
N LYS A 64 12.84 -16.27 -11.52
CA LYS A 64 13.60 -15.55 -12.55
C LYS A 64 12.69 -14.74 -13.46
N CYS A 65 13.17 -13.59 -13.88
CA CYS A 65 12.54 -12.78 -14.91
C CYS A 65 13.65 -12.01 -15.64
N ASN A 66 13.58 -11.97 -16.96
CA ASN A 66 14.55 -11.24 -17.79
C ASN A 66 14.23 -9.74 -17.91
N CYS A 67 13.40 -9.18 -17.00
CA CYS A 67 13.17 -7.74 -16.96
C CYS A 67 14.37 -7.01 -16.30
N PRO A 68 14.63 -5.73 -16.65
CA PRO A 68 15.77 -4.98 -16.12
C PRO A 68 15.83 -4.87 -14.59
N PHE A 69 14.69 -5.03 -13.90
CA PHE A 69 14.63 -4.98 -12.44
C PHE A 69 15.08 -6.28 -11.76
N ALA A 70 14.78 -7.43 -12.37
CA ALA A 70 14.96 -8.75 -11.75
C ALA A 70 16.13 -9.54 -12.35
N GLU A 71 16.55 -9.22 -13.56
CA GLU A 71 17.64 -9.93 -14.24
C GLU A 71 18.93 -9.89 -13.42
N GLY A 72 19.52 -11.05 -13.19
CA GLY A 72 20.74 -11.19 -12.39
C GLY A 72 20.57 -10.93 -10.88
N THR A 73 19.32 -10.77 -10.38
CA THR A 73 19.04 -10.50 -8.97
C THR A 73 18.13 -11.56 -8.35
N TYR A 74 18.00 -11.52 -7.02
CA TYR A 74 17.05 -12.35 -6.26
C TYR A 74 15.74 -11.62 -5.93
N LYS A 75 15.43 -10.52 -6.65
CA LYS A 75 14.26 -9.69 -6.38
C LYS A 75 13.03 -10.26 -7.05
N VAL A 76 11.93 -10.31 -6.30
CA VAL A 76 10.62 -10.64 -6.86
C VAL A 76 10.04 -9.38 -7.51
N CYS A 77 9.89 -9.42 -8.83
CA CYS A 77 9.40 -8.28 -9.62
C CYS A 77 7.88 -8.35 -9.85
N LYS A 78 7.33 -7.27 -10.36
CA LYS A 78 5.91 -7.14 -10.72
C LYS A 78 5.42 -8.25 -11.69
N HIS A 79 6.23 -8.68 -12.63
CA HIS A 79 5.87 -9.72 -13.60
C HIS A 79 5.72 -11.11 -12.93
N MET A 80 6.56 -11.39 -11.93
CA MET A 80 6.46 -12.62 -11.14
C MET A 80 5.19 -12.62 -10.28
N VAL A 81 4.83 -11.48 -9.67
CA VAL A 81 3.60 -11.33 -8.90
C VAL A 81 2.37 -11.49 -9.80
N ALA A 82 2.37 -10.87 -10.99
CA ALA A 82 1.28 -11.01 -11.95
C ALA A 82 1.10 -12.47 -12.41
N LEU A 83 2.20 -13.15 -12.71
CA LEU A 83 2.16 -14.58 -13.05
C LEU A 83 1.61 -15.42 -11.89
N TYR A 84 2.03 -15.14 -10.65
CA TYR A 84 1.52 -15.85 -9.47
C TYR A 84 0.00 -15.74 -9.36
N PHE A 85 -0.57 -14.55 -9.45
CA PHE A 85 -2.02 -14.36 -9.39
C PHE A 85 -2.76 -14.99 -10.58
N THR A 86 -2.12 -15.09 -11.74
CA THR A 86 -2.70 -15.78 -12.92
C THR A 86 -2.76 -17.28 -12.70
N VAL A 87 -1.76 -17.85 -12.05
CA VAL A 87 -1.70 -19.30 -11.74
C VAL A 87 -2.64 -19.65 -10.58
N PHE A 88 -2.79 -18.74 -9.60
CA PHE A 88 -3.59 -18.91 -8.38
C PHE A 88 -4.62 -17.79 -8.25
N PRO A 89 -5.66 -17.75 -9.09
CA PRO A 89 -6.68 -16.70 -9.06
C PRO A 89 -7.48 -16.68 -7.76
N GLU A 90 -7.58 -17.79 -7.06
CA GLU A 90 -8.20 -17.89 -5.74
C GLU A 90 -7.46 -17.07 -4.67
N GLU A 91 -6.14 -17.03 -4.73
CA GLU A 91 -5.31 -16.21 -3.83
C GLU A 91 -5.54 -14.71 -4.10
N PHE A 92 -5.72 -14.33 -5.35
CA PHE A 92 -6.06 -12.96 -5.71
C PHE A 92 -7.44 -12.56 -5.17
N VAL A 93 -8.45 -13.43 -5.34
CA VAL A 93 -9.80 -13.17 -4.82
C VAL A 93 -9.81 -13.07 -3.30
N ALA A 94 -9.06 -13.94 -2.61
CA ALA A 94 -8.92 -13.88 -1.16
C ALA A 94 -8.28 -12.57 -0.72
N PHE A 95 -7.22 -12.13 -1.40
CA PHE A 95 -6.56 -10.86 -1.12
C PHE A 95 -7.48 -9.65 -1.37
N GLU A 96 -8.22 -9.61 -2.49
CA GLU A 96 -9.18 -8.53 -2.75
C GLU A 96 -10.27 -8.45 -1.68
N LYS A 97 -10.73 -9.60 -1.19
CA LYS A 97 -11.73 -9.64 -0.12
C LYS A 97 -11.19 -9.07 1.19
N GLU A 98 -9.98 -9.45 1.59
CA GLU A 98 -9.33 -8.87 2.78
C GLU A 98 -9.15 -7.36 2.66
N LEU A 99 -8.68 -6.89 1.51
CA LEU A 99 -8.49 -5.47 1.24
C LEU A 99 -9.82 -4.68 1.32
N GLU A 100 -10.90 -5.26 0.82
CA GLU A 100 -12.24 -4.66 0.90
C GLU A 100 -12.76 -4.63 2.35
N GLU A 101 -12.52 -5.67 3.14
CA GLU A 101 -12.89 -5.72 4.54
C GLU A 101 -12.10 -4.68 5.37
N GLU A 102 -10.78 -4.56 5.14
CA GLU A 102 -9.96 -3.52 5.77
C GLU A 102 -10.43 -2.11 5.42
N ARG A 103 -10.77 -1.87 4.15
CA ARG A 103 -11.29 -0.58 3.69
C ARG A 103 -12.60 -0.22 4.39
N LYS A 104 -13.54 -1.16 4.50
CA LYS A 104 -14.81 -0.95 5.20
C LYS A 104 -14.61 -0.63 6.67
N LEU A 105 -13.71 -1.36 7.33
CA LEU A 105 -13.38 -1.13 8.73
C LEU A 105 -12.77 0.26 8.95
N GLU A 106 -11.88 0.69 8.06
CA GLU A 106 -11.27 2.02 8.15
C GLU A 106 -12.30 3.13 7.87
N GLU A 107 -13.21 2.95 6.90
CA GLU A 107 -14.32 3.88 6.67
C GLU A 107 -15.23 4.01 7.90
N GLU A 108 -15.51 2.92 8.58
CA GLU A 108 -16.28 2.94 9.83
C GLU A 108 -15.53 3.67 10.95
N ARG A 109 -14.23 3.44 11.09
CA ARG A 109 -13.38 4.14 12.07
C ARG A 109 -13.35 5.65 11.81
N ILE A 110 -13.24 6.06 10.55
CA ILE A 110 -13.27 7.47 10.16
C ILE A 110 -14.63 8.09 10.53
N LYS A 111 -15.74 7.42 10.20
CA LYS A 111 -17.10 7.90 10.55
C LYS A 111 -17.28 8.04 12.07
N GLN A 112 -16.82 7.06 12.84
CA GLN A 112 -16.91 7.13 14.30
C GLN A 112 -16.09 8.30 14.87
N ARG A 113 -14.88 8.50 14.36
CA ARG A 113 -14.02 9.63 14.74
C ARG A 113 -14.67 10.98 14.43
N GLU A 114 -15.32 11.11 13.26
CA GLU A 114 -16.03 12.34 12.89
C GLU A 114 -17.21 12.62 13.84
N ILE A 115 -17.97 11.59 14.21
CA ILE A 115 -19.10 11.73 15.17
C ILE A 115 -18.56 12.18 16.53
N GLU A 116 -17.48 11.59 17.00
CA GLU A 116 -16.87 11.93 18.28
C GLU A 116 -16.34 13.38 18.27
N LEU A 117 -15.66 13.79 17.20
CA LEU A 117 -15.19 15.15 17.03
C LEU A 117 -16.33 16.18 17.04
N LYS A 118 -17.42 15.92 16.33
CA LYS A 118 -18.60 16.78 16.32
C LYS A 118 -19.23 16.89 17.72
N LYS A 119 -19.28 15.77 18.46
CA LYS A 119 -19.76 15.76 19.84
C LYS A 119 -18.85 16.61 20.73
N ARG A 120 -17.55 16.40 20.63
CA ARG A 120 -16.54 17.16 21.39
C ARG A 120 -16.58 18.66 21.08
N GLU A 121 -16.70 19.01 19.80
CA GLU A 121 -16.87 20.41 19.37
C GLU A 121 -18.11 21.06 20.02
N LYS A 122 -19.25 20.36 20.01
CA LYS A 122 -20.48 20.85 20.62
C LYS A 122 -20.35 21.06 22.14
N GLU A 123 -19.63 20.20 22.82
CA GLU A 123 -19.34 20.34 24.26
C GLU A 123 -18.42 21.53 24.53
N LEU A 124 -17.33 21.65 23.76
CA LEU A 124 -16.41 22.78 23.87
C LEU A 124 -17.09 24.12 23.59
N ARG A 125 -17.96 24.20 22.57
CA ARG A 125 -18.75 25.41 22.30
C ARG A 125 -19.62 25.82 23.50
N LYS A 126 -20.25 24.85 24.19
CA LYS A 126 -21.04 25.11 25.39
C LYS A 126 -20.19 25.61 26.55
N GLU A 127 -18.98 25.11 26.71
CA GLU A 127 -18.03 25.56 27.73
C GLU A 127 -17.49 26.95 27.42
N ILE A 128 -17.04 27.19 26.19
CA ILE A 128 -16.47 28.47 25.73
C ILE A 128 -17.49 29.59 25.84
N ASN A 129 -18.76 29.33 25.50
CA ASN A 129 -19.83 30.35 25.64
C ASN A 129 -20.05 30.84 27.08
N LYS A 130 -19.57 30.11 28.09
CA LYS A 130 -19.63 30.53 29.50
C LYS A 130 -18.42 31.40 29.91
N TRP A 131 -17.39 31.48 29.07
CA TRP A 131 -16.17 32.20 29.40
C TRP A 131 -16.35 33.69 29.24
N PRO A 132 -15.81 34.51 30.20
CA PRO A 132 -15.78 35.96 30.03
C PRO A 132 -14.90 36.35 28.84
N LYS A 133 -15.25 37.42 28.15
CA LYS A 133 -14.55 37.90 26.96
C LYS A 133 -13.02 38.03 27.17
N LYS A 134 -12.58 38.48 28.36
CA LYS A 134 -11.16 38.60 28.70
C LYS A 134 -10.44 37.24 28.60
N LYS A 135 -11.03 36.18 29.13
CA LYS A 135 -10.46 34.84 29.09
C LYS A 135 -10.36 34.27 27.64
N LEU A 136 -11.37 34.58 26.82
CA LEU A 136 -11.34 34.19 25.40
C LEU A 136 -10.21 34.87 24.64
N VAL A 137 -10.01 36.19 24.88
CA VAL A 137 -8.93 36.93 24.24
C VAL A 137 -7.56 36.40 24.68
N GLU A 138 -7.35 36.16 25.98
CA GLU A 138 -6.11 35.56 26.47
C GLU A 138 -5.81 34.19 25.87
N TYR A 139 -6.83 33.34 25.73
CA TYR A 139 -6.67 32.03 25.12
C TYR A 139 -6.25 32.13 23.66
N VAL A 140 -6.95 32.95 22.87
CA VAL A 140 -6.63 33.14 21.44
C VAL A 140 -5.24 33.76 21.25
N LEU A 141 -4.86 34.76 22.07
CA LEU A 141 -3.53 35.34 21.99
C LEU A 141 -2.42 34.33 22.31
N ASN A 142 -2.61 33.49 23.32
CA ASN A 142 -1.65 32.44 23.62
C ASN A 142 -1.56 31.43 22.49
N ASP A 143 -2.67 30.97 21.93
CA ASP A 143 -2.69 30.04 20.81
C ASP A 143 -1.95 30.60 19.59
N MET A 144 -2.19 31.84 19.24
CA MET A 144 -1.50 32.54 18.13
C MET A 144 0.01 32.68 18.37
N LEU A 145 0.42 33.03 19.60
CA LEU A 145 1.83 33.20 19.94
C LEU A 145 2.60 31.85 19.98
N TYR A 146 1.94 30.78 20.37
CA TYR A 146 2.57 29.46 20.40
C TYR A 146 2.61 28.78 19.01
N SER A 147 1.61 29.01 18.17
CA SER A 147 1.60 28.47 16.80
C SER A 147 2.68 29.09 15.90
N GLU A 148 3.08 30.37 16.16
CA GLU A 148 4.19 31.02 15.42
C GLU A 148 5.57 30.42 15.75
N ASN A 149 5.73 29.74 16.90
CA ASN A 149 7.00 29.15 17.29
C ASN A 149 7.18 27.70 16.82
N ASP A 150 6.11 26.98 16.47
CA ASP A 150 6.20 25.58 16.01
C ASP A 150 6.63 25.46 14.52
N ASP A 151 6.54 26.52 13.73
CA ASP A 151 6.93 26.53 12.32
C ASP A 151 8.45 26.68 12.10
N GLU A 152 9.24 27.07 13.12
CA GLU A 152 10.71 27.22 12.97
C GLU A 152 11.50 25.93 13.15
N ASP A 153 10.96 24.88 13.80
CA ASP A 153 11.69 23.64 14.07
C ASP A 153 11.53 22.55 12.98
N TYR A 154 10.71 22.77 11.95
CA TYR A 154 10.44 21.75 10.93
C TYR A 154 11.43 21.76 9.73
N TYR A 155 12.34 22.74 9.65
CA TYR A 155 13.27 22.88 8.51
C TYR A 155 14.74 22.58 8.83
N SER A 156 15.04 21.92 9.93
CA SER A 156 16.45 21.56 10.26
C SER A 156 16.66 20.06 10.45
N ASP A 157 16.35 19.24 9.42
CA ASP A 157 17.08 17.98 9.27
C ASP A 157 17.42 17.78 7.79
N GLU A 158 18.63 18.19 7.49
CA GLU A 158 19.29 17.96 6.21
C GLU A 158 19.27 16.48 5.86
N CYS A 159 18.67 16.17 4.73
CA CYS A 159 18.92 14.93 4.02
C CYS A 159 20.40 14.80 3.68
N TYR A 160 21.14 14.05 4.47
CA TYR A 160 22.42 13.48 4.05
C TYR A 160 22.20 12.09 3.45
N TRP A 161 22.40 12.04 2.13
CA TRP A 161 22.77 10.91 1.22
C TRP A 161 21.94 9.65 1.20
#